data_ffbe933b75a362d8101476b512f669f1
#
_entry.id   ffbe933b75a362d8101476b512f669f1
#
_cell.length_a   1.000
_cell.length_b   1.000
_cell.length_c   1.000
_cell.angle_alpha   90.00
_cell.angle_beta   90.00
_cell.angle_gamma   90.00
#
_symmetry.space_group_name_H-M   'P 1'
#
loop_
_entity.id
_entity.type
_entity.pdbx_description
1 polymer ?
#
loop_
_entity_poly.entity_id
_entity_poly.type
_entity_poly.pdbx_seq_one_letter_code
_entity_poly.pdbx_strand_id
1 'polypeptide(L)'
;MVFGMMGGIGPFLARATADPQVAALFSGGLDGGQWLTMTLLAAFAVVLLPRQFHVAAVENANVREVRRAAWLFPLYLVAINLFVIPIAVAGLLLLPKGADGDTFVLALPVAAGNPVFALIAFLGGLSA
;
A
#
# COMPACT_ATOMS: atom_id res chain seq x y z
N MET A 1 -5.07 -7.09 -13.69
CA MET A 1 -4.64 -6.02 -14.61
C MET A 1 -3.12 -5.97 -14.72
N VAL A 2 -2.37 -5.66 -13.63
CA VAL A 2 -0.89 -5.53 -13.63
C VAL A 2 -0.20 -6.78 -14.22
N PHE A 3 -0.52 -7.96 -13.74
CA PHE A 3 0.06 -9.23 -14.24
C PHE A 3 -0.33 -9.55 -15.69
N GLY A 4 -1.52 -9.11 -16.13
CA GLY A 4 -1.96 -9.30 -17.52
C GLY A 4 -1.18 -8.43 -18.51
N MET A 5 -0.84 -7.19 -18.12
CA MET A 5 -0.03 -6.28 -18.95
C MET A 5 1.42 -6.77 -19.13
N MET A 6 1.94 -7.51 -18.16
CA MET A 6 3.33 -7.98 -18.16
C MET A 6 3.50 -9.44 -18.59
N GLY A 7 2.43 -10.10 -19.06
CA GLY A 7 2.48 -11.48 -19.55
C GLY A 7 2.48 -12.55 -18.46
N GLY A 8 2.04 -12.21 -17.25
CA GLY A 8 1.96 -13.11 -16.12
C GLY A 8 2.88 -12.78 -14.94
N ILE A 9 2.79 -13.58 -13.88
CA ILE A 9 3.57 -13.39 -12.65
C ILE A 9 5.07 -13.66 -12.87
N GLY A 10 5.43 -14.65 -13.67
CA GLY A 10 6.83 -15.01 -13.93
C GLY A 10 7.62 -13.87 -14.61
N PRO A 11 7.19 -13.38 -15.79
CA PRO A 11 7.83 -12.24 -16.44
C PRO A 11 7.82 -10.95 -15.59
N PHE A 12 6.78 -10.74 -14.79
CA PHE A 12 6.73 -9.63 -13.85
C PHE A 12 7.84 -9.71 -12.81
N LEU A 13 7.98 -10.86 -12.13
CA LEU A 13 9.03 -11.07 -11.13
C LEU A 13 10.44 -11.00 -11.74
N ALA A 14 10.64 -11.58 -12.93
CA ALA A 14 11.93 -11.52 -13.62
C ALA A 14 12.36 -10.09 -13.93
N ARG A 15 11.44 -9.23 -14.39
CA ARG A 15 11.71 -7.81 -14.63
C ARG A 15 11.90 -7.04 -13.33
N ALA A 16 11.08 -7.33 -12.31
CA ALA A 16 11.18 -6.69 -11.01
C ALA A 16 12.54 -6.94 -10.34
N THR A 17 13.08 -8.15 -10.45
CA THR A 17 14.40 -8.48 -9.87
C THR A 17 15.57 -7.95 -10.69
N ALA A 18 15.38 -7.67 -11.98
CA ALA A 18 16.43 -7.17 -12.87
C ALA A 18 16.56 -5.64 -12.86
N ASP A 19 15.52 -4.92 -12.44
CA ASP A 19 15.51 -3.46 -12.47
C ASP A 19 16.17 -2.86 -11.22
N PRO A 20 17.20 -2.01 -11.36
CA PRO A 20 17.91 -1.41 -10.24
C PRO A 20 17.04 -0.46 -9.39
N GLN A 21 15.99 0.14 -9.95
CA GLN A 21 15.07 0.98 -9.20
C GLN A 21 14.18 0.14 -8.27
N VAL A 22 13.73 -1.01 -8.74
CA VAL A 22 12.99 -1.97 -7.92
C VAL A 22 13.89 -2.58 -6.86
N ALA A 23 15.13 -2.94 -7.21
CA ALA A 23 16.11 -3.42 -6.24
C ALA A 23 16.39 -2.38 -5.14
N ALA A 24 16.42 -1.09 -5.46
CA ALA A 24 16.59 -0.02 -4.49
C ALA A 24 15.44 0.08 -3.48
N LEU A 25 14.19 -0.24 -3.87
CA LEU A 25 13.05 -0.30 -2.93
C LEU A 25 13.25 -1.36 -1.85
N PHE A 26 13.85 -2.49 -2.22
CA PHE A 26 14.07 -3.60 -1.28
C PHE A 26 15.42 -3.52 -0.55
N SER A 27 16.39 -2.79 -1.09
CA SER A 27 17.72 -2.59 -0.47
C SER A 27 17.79 -1.38 0.45
N GLY A 28 16.88 -0.41 0.31
CA GLY A 28 16.74 0.75 1.18
C GLY A 28 16.11 0.35 2.52
N GLY A 29 16.79 -0.51 3.28
CA GLY A 29 16.35 -0.86 4.64
C GLY A 29 16.29 0.39 5.51
N LEU A 30 15.20 0.56 6.26
CA LEU A 30 15.13 1.56 7.31
C LEU A 30 16.26 1.29 8.31
N ASP A 31 17.05 2.31 8.64
CA ASP A 31 17.96 2.23 9.78
C ASP A 31 17.18 1.85 11.03
N GLY A 32 17.75 0.99 11.89
CA GLY A 32 17.05 0.49 13.08
C GLY A 32 16.51 1.60 13.98
N GLY A 33 17.21 2.73 14.06
CA GLY A 33 16.73 3.92 14.77
C GLY A 33 15.52 4.56 14.11
N GLN A 34 15.51 4.67 12.80
CA GLN A 34 14.38 5.21 12.05
C GLN A 34 13.15 4.29 12.15
N TRP A 35 13.34 2.99 12.05
CA TRP A 35 12.29 2.01 12.23
C TRP A 35 11.66 2.10 13.63
N LEU A 36 12.48 2.17 14.67
CA LEU A 36 12.02 2.31 16.05
C LEU A 36 11.23 3.62 16.24
N THR A 37 11.75 4.72 15.73
CA THR A 37 11.10 6.04 15.81
C THR A 37 9.72 6.03 15.15
N MET A 38 9.61 5.49 13.94
CA MET A 38 8.33 5.39 13.21
C MET A 38 7.34 4.49 13.94
N THR A 39 7.81 3.37 14.50
CA THR A 39 6.98 2.45 15.28
C THR A 39 6.46 3.11 16.55
N LEU A 40 7.30 3.83 17.28
CA LEU A 40 6.89 4.57 18.48
C LEU A 40 5.90 5.69 18.15
N LEU A 41 6.17 6.46 17.08
CA LEU A 41 5.23 7.50 16.63
C LEU A 41 3.87 6.91 16.27
N ALA A 42 3.83 5.80 15.54
CA ALA A 42 2.59 5.12 15.19
C ALA A 42 1.85 4.60 16.44
N ALA A 43 2.56 4.02 17.40
CA ALA A 43 1.98 3.55 18.66
C ALA A 43 1.40 4.70 19.49
N PHE A 44 2.13 5.81 19.61
CA PHE A 44 1.65 6.99 20.32
C PHE A 44 0.49 7.68 19.60
N ALA A 45 0.45 7.69 18.27
CA ALA A 45 -0.64 8.26 17.50
C ALA A 45 -1.99 7.61 17.85
N VAL A 46 -2.03 6.31 18.10
CA VAL A 46 -3.28 5.60 18.49
C VAL A 46 -3.81 6.11 19.84
N VAL A 47 -2.91 6.43 20.78
CA VAL A 47 -3.30 6.84 22.14
C VAL A 47 -3.51 8.35 22.25
N LEU A 48 -2.68 9.14 21.56
CA LEU A 48 -2.68 10.60 21.68
C LEU A 48 -3.68 11.30 20.77
N LEU A 49 -4.10 10.67 19.66
CA LEU A 49 -5.13 11.23 18.81
C LEU A 49 -6.52 11.00 19.42
N PRO A 50 -7.26 12.05 19.81
CA PRO A 50 -8.54 11.91 20.49
C PRO A 50 -9.55 11.05 19.74
N ARG A 51 -9.57 11.16 18.41
CA ARG A 51 -10.46 10.39 17.54
C ARG A 51 -10.14 8.89 17.60
N GLN A 52 -8.87 8.53 17.53
CA GLN A 52 -8.43 7.13 17.58
C GLN A 52 -8.68 6.53 18.96
N PHE A 53 -8.41 7.26 20.01
CA PHE A 53 -8.71 6.83 21.38
C PHE A 53 -10.22 6.64 21.60
N HIS A 54 -11.05 7.55 21.10
CA HIS A 54 -12.50 7.46 21.23
C HIS A 54 -13.03 6.18 20.56
N VAL A 55 -12.66 5.93 19.31
CA VAL A 55 -13.07 4.73 18.56
C VAL A 55 -12.51 3.44 19.21
N ALA A 56 -11.26 3.47 19.67
CA ALA A 56 -10.60 2.28 20.22
C ALA A 56 -11.07 1.92 21.64
N ALA A 57 -11.39 2.91 22.49
CA ALA A 57 -11.66 2.70 23.91
C ALA A 57 -13.10 2.97 24.34
N VAL A 58 -13.77 3.98 23.73
CA VAL A 58 -15.07 4.47 24.21
C VAL A 58 -16.24 3.82 23.45
N GLU A 59 -16.11 3.59 22.14
CA GLU A 59 -17.19 3.03 21.33
C GLU A 59 -17.29 1.50 21.39
N ASN A 60 -16.29 0.83 21.98
CA ASN A 60 -16.31 -0.63 22.08
C ASN A 60 -17.22 -1.12 23.21
N ALA A 61 -18.34 -1.66 22.84
CA ALA A 61 -19.31 -2.26 23.78
C ALA A 61 -18.87 -3.64 24.33
N ASN A 62 -17.91 -4.32 23.70
CA ASN A 62 -17.57 -5.70 24.05
C ASN A 62 -16.09 -6.02 23.85
N VAL A 63 -15.43 -6.52 24.88
CA VAL A 63 -14.01 -6.94 24.87
C VAL A 63 -13.70 -7.98 23.77
N ARG A 64 -14.69 -8.79 23.40
CA ARG A 64 -14.55 -9.80 22.36
C ARG A 64 -14.36 -9.18 20.98
N GLU A 65 -14.99 -8.03 20.71
CA GLU A 65 -14.85 -7.26 19.46
C GLU A 65 -13.46 -6.65 19.38
N VAL A 66 -12.95 -6.08 20.45
CA VAL A 66 -11.60 -5.54 20.55
C VAL A 66 -10.56 -6.62 20.20
N ARG A 67 -10.73 -7.83 20.76
CA ARG A 67 -9.81 -8.95 20.48
C ARG A 67 -9.87 -9.40 19.02
N ARG A 68 -11.04 -9.41 18.39
CA ARG A 68 -11.18 -9.70 16.96
C ARG A 68 -10.55 -8.62 16.09
N ALA A 69 -10.81 -7.36 16.42
CA ALA A 69 -10.23 -6.22 15.69
C ALA A 69 -8.71 -6.22 15.78
N ALA A 70 -8.14 -6.54 16.94
CA ALA A 70 -6.69 -6.62 17.14
C ALA A 70 -5.97 -7.64 16.23
N TRP A 71 -6.69 -8.66 15.74
CA TRP A 71 -6.17 -9.62 14.76
C TRP A 71 -6.56 -9.30 13.32
N LEU A 72 -7.82 -8.88 13.11
CA LEU A 72 -8.33 -8.59 11.77
C LEU A 72 -7.70 -7.34 11.16
N PHE A 73 -7.41 -6.33 11.98
CA PHE A 73 -6.84 -5.07 11.48
C PHE A 73 -5.41 -5.24 10.95
N PRO A 74 -4.45 -5.88 11.65
CA PRO A 74 -3.15 -6.18 11.06
C PRO A 74 -3.23 -7.08 9.82
N LEU A 75 -4.13 -8.08 9.82
CA LEU A 75 -4.34 -8.94 8.66
C LEU A 75 -4.83 -8.15 7.44
N TYR A 76 -5.76 -7.24 7.65
CA TYR A 76 -6.26 -6.32 6.63
C TYR A 76 -5.15 -5.41 6.08
N LEU A 77 -4.30 -4.85 6.96
CA LEU A 77 -3.16 -4.04 6.53
C LEU A 77 -2.16 -4.86 5.69
N VAL A 78 -1.86 -6.09 6.10
CA VAL A 78 -0.99 -6.99 5.32
C VAL A 78 -1.62 -7.27 3.95
N ALA A 79 -2.92 -7.56 3.91
CA ALA A 79 -3.63 -7.83 2.65
C ALA A 79 -3.58 -6.63 1.70
N ILE A 80 -3.81 -5.40 2.19
CA ILE A 80 -3.69 -4.19 1.36
C ILE A 80 -2.26 -4.02 0.84
N ASN A 81 -1.25 -4.15 1.72
CA ASN A 81 0.15 -4.01 1.32
C ASN A 81 0.56 -5.04 0.27
N LEU A 82 -0.02 -6.24 0.30
CA LEU A 82 0.20 -7.26 -0.72
C LEU A 82 -0.21 -6.79 -2.12
N PHE A 83 -1.22 -5.92 -2.23
CA PHE A 83 -1.64 -5.32 -3.51
C PHE A 83 -0.84 -4.06 -3.86
N VAL A 84 -0.40 -3.29 -2.88
CA VAL A 84 0.37 -2.05 -3.11
C VAL A 84 1.73 -2.36 -3.74
N ILE A 85 2.43 -3.39 -3.28
CA ILE A 85 3.75 -3.76 -3.80
C ILE A 85 3.74 -4.02 -5.32
N PRO A 86 2.84 -4.88 -5.87
CA PRO A 86 2.76 -5.07 -7.32
C PRO A 86 2.42 -3.81 -8.11
N ILE A 87 1.59 -2.93 -7.54
CA ILE A 87 1.22 -1.66 -8.19
C ILE A 87 2.44 -0.73 -8.24
N ALA A 88 3.18 -0.60 -7.13
CA ALA A 88 4.39 0.22 -7.07
C ALA A 88 5.47 -0.27 -8.05
N VAL A 89 5.73 -1.57 -8.06
CA VAL A 89 6.69 -2.19 -8.99
C VAL A 89 6.25 -2.00 -10.45
N ALA A 90 4.98 -2.21 -10.77
CA ALA A 90 4.47 -2.00 -12.11
C ALA A 90 4.54 -0.53 -12.54
N GLY A 91 4.29 0.40 -11.61
CA GLY A 91 4.45 1.83 -11.85
C GLY A 91 5.88 2.18 -12.25
N LEU A 92 6.87 1.68 -11.51
CA LEU A 92 8.29 1.90 -11.80
C LEU A 92 8.73 1.30 -13.14
N LEU A 93 8.17 0.15 -13.53
CA LEU A 93 8.56 -0.55 -14.77
C LEU A 93 7.85 -0.04 -16.02
N LEU A 94 6.62 0.47 -15.91
CA LEU A 94 5.77 0.82 -17.05
C LEU A 94 5.62 2.32 -17.28
N LEU A 95 5.80 3.13 -16.25
CA LEU A 95 5.69 4.59 -16.35
C LEU A 95 7.06 5.24 -16.62
N PRO A 96 7.08 6.45 -17.19
CA PRO A 96 8.31 7.19 -17.43
C PRO A 96 9.08 7.44 -16.13
N LYS A 97 10.40 7.44 -16.21
CA LYS A 97 11.29 7.77 -15.09
C LYS A 97 10.97 9.17 -14.56
N GLY A 98 10.66 9.25 -13.27
CA GLY A 98 10.27 10.51 -12.62
C GLY A 98 8.76 10.69 -12.45
N ALA A 99 7.94 9.71 -12.84
CA ALA A 99 6.53 9.72 -12.49
C ALA A 99 6.35 9.63 -10.96
N ASP A 100 5.43 10.44 -10.45
CA ASP A 100 5.15 10.51 -9.02
C ASP A 100 4.47 9.21 -8.54
N GLY A 101 5.03 8.61 -7.50
CA GLY A 101 4.52 7.36 -6.93
C GLY A 101 3.06 7.43 -6.49
N ASP A 102 2.62 8.58 -6.04
CA ASP A 102 1.25 8.81 -5.59
C ASP A 102 0.24 8.69 -6.74
N THR A 103 0.68 8.91 -7.97
CA THR A 103 -0.18 8.83 -9.16
C THR A 103 -0.24 7.44 -9.79
N PHE A 104 0.56 6.47 -9.36
CA PHE A 104 0.66 5.14 -9.99
C PHE A 104 -0.66 4.42 -10.09
N VAL A 105 -1.52 4.54 -9.08
CA VAL A 105 -2.85 3.89 -9.05
C VAL A 105 -3.75 4.40 -10.17
N LEU A 106 -3.63 5.68 -10.54
CA LEU A 106 -4.40 6.30 -11.62
C LEU A 106 -3.68 6.16 -12.97
N ALA A 107 -2.38 6.35 -13.00
CA ALA A 107 -1.58 6.37 -14.22
C ALA A 107 -1.48 4.99 -14.89
N LEU A 108 -1.41 3.90 -14.12
CA LEU A 108 -1.35 2.54 -14.67
C LEU A 108 -2.59 2.13 -15.48
N PRO A 109 -3.83 2.33 -15.01
CA PRO A 109 -5.03 2.05 -15.82
C PRO A 109 -5.12 2.91 -17.08
N VAL A 110 -4.69 4.17 -16.99
CA VAL A 110 -4.66 5.10 -18.15
C VAL A 110 -3.62 4.62 -19.16
N ALA A 111 -2.41 4.29 -18.73
CA ALA A 111 -1.34 3.76 -19.58
C ALA A 111 -1.73 2.40 -20.20
N ALA A 112 -2.56 1.62 -19.52
CA ALA A 112 -3.15 0.37 -20.05
C ALA A 112 -4.25 0.58 -21.09
N GLY A 113 -4.67 1.83 -21.34
CA GLY A 113 -5.77 2.12 -22.25
C GLY A 113 -7.14 1.62 -21.75
N ASN A 114 -7.31 1.43 -20.46
CA ASN A 114 -8.56 0.92 -19.90
C ASN A 114 -9.30 1.99 -19.08
N PRO A 115 -10.24 2.73 -19.72
CA PRO A 115 -10.92 3.85 -19.08
C PRO A 115 -11.83 3.42 -17.91
N VAL A 116 -12.34 2.20 -17.93
CA VAL A 116 -13.21 1.68 -16.86
C VAL A 116 -12.43 1.53 -15.55
N PHE A 117 -11.24 0.93 -15.61
CA PHE A 117 -10.39 0.80 -14.42
C PHE A 117 -9.85 2.16 -13.94
N ALA A 118 -9.56 3.08 -14.86
CA ALA A 118 -9.15 4.43 -14.49
C ALA A 118 -10.26 5.17 -13.74
N LEU A 119 -11.52 5.04 -14.21
CA LEU A 119 -12.69 5.63 -13.55
C LEU A 119 -12.92 5.02 -12.15
N ILE A 120 -12.83 3.69 -12.02
CA ILE A 120 -12.99 3.02 -10.72
C ILE A 120 -11.89 3.46 -9.74
N ALA A 121 -10.64 3.55 -10.18
CA ALA A 121 -9.53 4.02 -9.36
C ALA A 121 -9.73 5.47 -8.92
N PHE A 122 -10.20 6.34 -9.82
CA PHE A 122 -10.50 7.73 -9.52
C PHE A 122 -11.64 7.87 -8.50
N LEU A 123 -12.74 7.15 -8.70
CA LEU A 123 -13.88 7.16 -7.77
C LEU A 123 -13.47 6.59 -6.40
N GLY A 124 -12.64 5.55 -6.37
CA GLY A 124 -12.08 5.00 -5.13
C GLY A 124 -11.24 6.03 -4.38
N GLY A 125 -10.41 6.79 -5.08
CA GLY A 125 -9.60 7.87 -4.49
C GLY A 125 -10.43 9.04 -3.96
N LEU A 126 -11.53 9.38 -4.63
CA LEU A 126 -12.46 10.41 -4.15
C LEU A 126 -13.28 9.97 -2.92
N SER A 127 -13.44 8.67 -2.72
CA SER A 127 -14.21 8.09 -1.61
C SER A 127 -13.40 7.98 -0.32
N ALA A 128 -12.08 8.10 -0.40
CA ALA A 128 -11.16 7.98 0.74
C ALA A 128 -10.97 9.31 1.45
#